data_245bb259f56a784460be4a5127b7925b
#
_entry.id   245bb259f56a784460be4a5127b7925b
#
_cell.length_a   1.000
_cell.length_b   1.000
_cell.length_c   1.000
_cell.angle_alpha   90.00
_cell.angle_beta   90.00
_cell.angle_gamma   90.00
#
_symmetry.space_group_name_H-M   'P 1'
#
loop_
_entity.id
_entity.type
_entity.pdbx_description
1 polymer ?
#
loop_
_entity_poly.entity_id
_entity_poly.type
_entity_poly.pdbx_seq_one_letter_code
_entity_poly.pdbx_strand_id
1 'polypeptide(L)'
;MPDYIQLLPDAIANQIAAGEVVQRPASALKELLENAVDAGATQIQVVVKDAGKQLIQVIDNGKGMSPTDARMSFERHATSKSRTAQDLFAIRTFGFRGEAMASIAAVAQVELKTRTEDAEVGSLIHIEGSEVKKQEPVAVPVGTSVAMKNLFFNVPARRNFLKSNPVEMRHIVDEFQRVALSYPEIAFSLYQQDLETYNLLPGKLSQRIVGLFGKGIQNQLVPCEEETPHLSIKGYVGKPEYAKKTRGEQFFFVNNRYIKSSYLHHAVHTAFEGLIQADQHPFYVLFLDIDPATIDINVHPTKTEIKFEDERTIYAVIRSAVKQALGAHQVMPALDFSMDVNFQENWTTNPQVSVDVDREYSYKTYNTPEFQRASVSGWSDYLKGMCPQPFPKNLLAWGMKTKSYLLFK
;
A
#
# COMPACT_ATOMS: atom_id res chain seq x y z
N MET A 1 -6.76 -50.06 5.81
CA MET A 1 -6.95 -48.87 6.68
C MET A 1 -7.90 -47.95 5.95
N PRO A 2 -8.93 -47.29 6.58
CA PRO A 2 -9.74 -46.34 5.87
C PRO A 2 -8.87 -45.14 5.45
N ASP A 3 -9.13 -44.60 4.25
CA ASP A 3 -8.44 -43.42 3.74
C ASP A 3 -8.88 -42.20 4.55
N TYR A 4 -7.93 -41.51 5.19
CA TYR A 4 -8.21 -40.34 6.03
C TYR A 4 -8.26 -39.02 5.25
N ILE A 5 -7.70 -38.98 4.04
CA ILE A 5 -7.66 -37.80 3.18
C ILE A 5 -8.91 -37.83 2.28
N GLN A 6 -9.75 -36.79 2.39
CA GLN A 6 -10.95 -36.63 1.58
C GLN A 6 -10.95 -35.27 0.91
N LEU A 7 -11.53 -35.20 -0.29
CA LEU A 7 -11.73 -33.93 -1.00
C LEU A 7 -12.78 -33.10 -0.26
N LEU A 8 -12.47 -31.83 -0.01
CA LEU A 8 -13.46 -30.95 0.59
C LEU A 8 -14.58 -30.62 -0.40
N PRO A 9 -15.83 -30.50 0.05
CA PRO A 9 -16.90 -29.95 -0.77
C PRO A 9 -16.53 -28.55 -1.28
N ASP A 10 -16.87 -28.24 -2.54
CA ASP A 10 -16.52 -26.97 -3.20
C ASP A 10 -16.92 -25.73 -2.39
N ALA A 11 -18.10 -25.75 -1.76
CA ALA A 11 -18.55 -24.65 -0.91
C ALA A 11 -17.60 -24.37 0.26
N ILE A 12 -17.08 -25.42 0.91
CA ILE A 12 -16.13 -25.28 2.04
C ILE A 12 -14.76 -24.83 1.50
N ALA A 13 -14.28 -25.43 0.42
CA ALA A 13 -13.03 -25.05 -0.22
C ALA A 13 -13.05 -23.56 -0.64
N ASN A 14 -14.17 -23.08 -1.20
CA ASN A 14 -14.39 -21.70 -1.57
C ASN A 14 -14.40 -20.77 -0.35
N GLN A 15 -15.02 -21.16 0.77
CA GLN A 15 -15.00 -20.37 2.00
C GLN A 15 -13.61 -20.26 2.63
N ILE A 16 -12.80 -21.32 2.57
CA ILE A 16 -11.42 -21.32 3.05
C ILE A 16 -10.58 -20.36 2.19
N ALA A 17 -10.62 -20.52 0.86
CA ALA A 17 -9.90 -19.66 -0.08
C ALA A 17 -10.34 -18.19 0.00
N ALA A 18 -11.64 -17.93 0.17
CA ALA A 18 -12.17 -16.58 0.41
C ALA A 18 -11.57 -15.94 1.66
N GLY A 19 -11.02 -16.72 2.59
CA GLY A 19 -10.36 -16.21 3.78
C GLY A 19 -9.05 -15.49 3.53
N GLU A 20 -8.38 -15.82 2.47
CA GLU A 20 -7.13 -15.18 2.08
C GLU A 20 -7.37 -13.85 1.34
N VAL A 21 -8.46 -13.75 0.60
CA VAL A 21 -8.81 -12.59 -0.24
C VAL A 21 -9.68 -11.59 0.52
N VAL A 22 -10.78 -12.07 1.14
CA VAL A 22 -11.78 -11.23 1.81
C VAL A 22 -11.67 -11.38 3.32
N GLN A 23 -10.75 -10.65 3.93
CA GLN A 23 -10.57 -10.66 5.39
C GLN A 23 -11.53 -9.72 6.13
N ARG A 24 -11.96 -8.65 5.47
CA ARG A 24 -12.84 -7.60 6.01
C ARG A 24 -13.59 -6.86 4.89
N PRO A 25 -14.59 -6.01 5.22
CA PRO A 25 -15.34 -5.24 4.22
C PRO A 25 -14.44 -4.44 3.27
N ALA A 26 -13.41 -3.78 3.79
CA ALA A 26 -12.46 -2.97 3.01
C ALA A 26 -11.70 -3.80 1.95
N SER A 27 -11.39 -5.08 2.24
CA SER A 27 -10.72 -5.96 1.26
C SER A 27 -11.63 -6.24 0.06
N ALA A 28 -12.92 -6.48 0.29
CA ALA A 28 -13.88 -6.65 -0.79
C ALA A 28 -14.07 -5.36 -1.60
N LEU A 29 -14.19 -4.21 -0.92
CA LEU A 29 -14.27 -2.91 -1.59
C LEU A 29 -13.08 -2.67 -2.51
N LYS A 30 -11.85 -2.94 -2.02
CA LYS A 30 -10.64 -2.79 -2.82
C LYS A 30 -10.73 -3.58 -4.13
N GLU A 31 -11.05 -4.85 -4.08
CA GLU A 31 -11.16 -5.70 -5.26
C GLU A 31 -12.26 -5.21 -6.23
N LEU A 32 -13.41 -4.74 -5.72
CA LEU A 32 -14.48 -4.20 -6.55
C LEU A 32 -14.09 -2.88 -7.22
N LEU A 33 -13.38 -1.98 -6.52
CA LEU A 33 -12.86 -0.73 -7.08
C LEU A 33 -11.80 -1.00 -8.15
N GLU A 34 -10.87 -1.91 -7.89
CA GLU A 34 -9.85 -2.33 -8.86
C GLU A 34 -10.47 -2.93 -10.12
N ASN A 35 -11.55 -3.70 -9.99
CA ASN A 35 -12.30 -4.24 -11.13
C ASN A 35 -13.00 -3.15 -11.93
N ALA A 36 -13.59 -2.15 -11.29
CA ALA A 36 -14.23 -1.01 -11.96
C ALA A 36 -13.21 -0.17 -12.75
N VAL A 37 -12.03 0.09 -12.18
CA VAL A 37 -10.91 0.76 -12.88
C VAL A 37 -10.45 -0.07 -14.08
N ASP A 38 -10.21 -1.37 -13.90
CA ASP A 38 -9.80 -2.28 -14.98
C ASP A 38 -10.86 -2.43 -16.07
N ALA A 39 -12.14 -2.15 -15.78
CA ALA A 39 -13.22 -2.08 -16.76
C ALA A 39 -13.22 -0.79 -17.58
N GLY A 40 -12.28 0.14 -17.34
CA GLY A 40 -12.19 1.43 -18.02
C GLY A 40 -13.26 2.43 -17.60
N ALA A 41 -13.75 2.34 -16.38
CA ALA A 41 -14.74 3.28 -15.86
C ALA A 41 -14.19 4.70 -15.78
N THR A 42 -15.01 5.68 -16.13
CA THR A 42 -14.74 7.11 -15.94
C THR A 42 -15.46 7.69 -14.72
N GLN A 43 -16.42 6.95 -14.19
CA GLN A 43 -17.18 7.30 -12.99
C GLN A 43 -17.43 6.05 -12.15
N ILE A 44 -17.10 6.14 -10.87
CA ILE A 44 -17.27 5.06 -9.90
C ILE A 44 -17.99 5.61 -8.66
N GLN A 45 -19.10 4.99 -8.31
CA GLN A 45 -19.87 5.30 -7.12
C GLN A 45 -19.83 4.16 -6.12
N VAL A 46 -19.57 4.47 -4.86
CA VAL A 46 -19.53 3.52 -3.76
C VAL A 46 -20.65 3.84 -2.77
N VAL A 47 -21.44 2.85 -2.40
CA VAL A 47 -22.46 2.96 -1.36
C VAL A 47 -22.14 1.97 -0.24
N VAL A 48 -22.07 2.45 1.00
CA VAL A 48 -21.74 1.65 2.19
C VAL A 48 -22.82 1.79 3.24
N LYS A 49 -23.36 0.65 3.72
CA LYS A 49 -24.26 0.61 4.88
C LYS A 49 -23.69 -0.29 5.97
N ASP A 50 -23.84 0.13 7.23
CA ASP A 50 -23.33 -0.57 8.43
C ASP A 50 -21.84 -0.94 8.32
N ALA A 51 -21.01 0.06 7.90
CA ALA A 51 -19.56 -0.11 7.69
C ALA A 51 -19.21 -1.34 6.81
N GLY A 52 -20.04 -1.61 5.81
CA GLY A 52 -19.84 -2.71 4.86
C GLY A 52 -20.29 -4.09 5.35
N LYS A 53 -20.81 -4.20 6.57
CA LYS A 53 -21.36 -5.45 7.10
C LYS A 53 -22.69 -5.79 6.44
N GLN A 54 -23.54 -4.78 6.22
CA GLN A 54 -24.85 -4.91 5.57
C GLN A 54 -24.75 -4.75 4.07
N LEU A 55 -24.04 -3.72 3.57
CA LEU A 55 -23.93 -3.44 2.15
C LEU A 55 -22.59 -2.75 1.83
N ILE A 56 -21.95 -3.25 0.78
CA ILE A 56 -21.03 -2.51 -0.08
C ILE A 56 -21.52 -2.66 -1.50
N GLN A 57 -21.79 -1.54 -2.16
CA GLN A 57 -22.16 -1.52 -3.58
C GLN A 57 -21.18 -0.61 -4.32
N VAL A 58 -20.63 -1.13 -5.41
CA VAL A 58 -19.80 -0.38 -6.35
C VAL A 58 -20.55 -0.32 -7.68
N ILE A 59 -20.74 0.87 -8.20
CA ILE A 59 -21.42 1.15 -9.47
C ILE A 59 -20.42 1.86 -10.36
N ASP A 60 -20.18 1.34 -11.54
CA ASP A 60 -19.28 1.90 -12.54
C ASP A 60 -19.97 2.04 -13.90
N ASN A 61 -19.46 2.93 -14.73
CA ASN A 61 -19.86 3.13 -16.12
C ASN A 61 -18.85 2.54 -17.11
N GLY A 62 -18.11 1.51 -16.72
CA GLY A 62 -17.14 0.83 -17.57
C GLY A 62 -17.79 0.02 -18.70
N LYS A 63 -16.99 -0.82 -19.37
CA LYS A 63 -17.43 -1.61 -20.54
C LYS A 63 -18.55 -2.60 -20.28
N GLY A 64 -18.88 -2.93 -19.03
CA GLY A 64 -19.83 -3.95 -18.67
C GLY A 64 -19.38 -5.38 -19.03
N MET A 65 -20.30 -6.32 -18.93
CA MET A 65 -20.07 -7.74 -19.22
C MET A 65 -21.22 -8.33 -20.00
N SER A 66 -20.93 -9.29 -20.89
CA SER A 66 -21.95 -10.13 -21.52
C SER A 66 -22.64 -11.03 -20.49
N PRO A 67 -23.83 -11.59 -20.74
CA PRO A 67 -24.49 -12.52 -19.82
C PRO A 67 -23.61 -13.71 -19.45
N THR A 68 -22.80 -14.20 -20.40
CA THR A 68 -21.87 -15.32 -20.18
C THR A 68 -20.68 -14.88 -19.34
N ASP A 69 -20.05 -13.75 -19.63
CA ASP A 69 -18.92 -13.24 -18.84
C ASP A 69 -19.34 -12.88 -17.43
N ALA A 70 -20.54 -12.31 -17.26
CA ALA A 70 -21.11 -12.01 -15.96
C ALA A 70 -21.25 -13.26 -15.08
N ARG A 71 -21.70 -14.38 -15.69
CA ARG A 71 -21.77 -15.67 -15.00
C ARG A 71 -20.40 -16.24 -14.69
N MET A 72 -19.49 -16.21 -15.70
CA MET A 72 -18.13 -16.72 -15.59
C MET A 72 -17.28 -15.93 -14.58
N SER A 73 -17.59 -14.64 -14.33
CA SER A 73 -16.84 -13.82 -13.37
C SER A 73 -16.86 -14.36 -11.94
N PHE A 74 -17.80 -15.23 -11.61
CA PHE A 74 -17.94 -15.90 -10.32
C PHE A 74 -17.29 -17.30 -10.26
N GLU A 75 -16.76 -17.77 -11.39
CA GLU A 75 -15.96 -19.00 -11.41
C GLU A 75 -14.52 -18.73 -10.99
N ARG A 76 -13.92 -19.68 -10.28
CA ARG A 76 -12.51 -19.56 -9.89
C ARG A 76 -11.60 -19.70 -11.10
N HIS A 77 -10.51 -18.93 -11.10
CA HIS A 77 -9.53 -18.91 -12.17
C HIS A 77 -10.06 -18.39 -13.52
N ALA A 78 -11.28 -17.81 -13.54
CA ALA A 78 -11.81 -17.14 -14.70
C ALA A 78 -11.34 -15.67 -14.73
N THR A 79 -10.55 -15.31 -15.71
CA THR A 79 -10.02 -13.95 -15.88
C THR A 79 -9.96 -13.56 -17.35
N SER A 80 -10.28 -12.30 -17.63
CA SER A 80 -10.06 -11.70 -18.96
C SER A 80 -8.70 -11.00 -19.08
N LYS A 81 -7.91 -10.95 -17.99
CA LYS A 81 -6.77 -10.03 -17.83
C LYS A 81 -5.41 -10.68 -18.08
N SER A 82 -5.29 -12.00 -17.93
CA SER A 82 -4.05 -12.74 -18.21
C SER A 82 -4.37 -14.07 -18.87
N ARG A 83 -3.68 -14.38 -19.98
CA ARG A 83 -3.86 -15.63 -20.75
C ARG A 83 -2.57 -16.45 -20.83
N THR A 84 -1.43 -15.81 -20.64
CA THR A 84 -0.12 -16.45 -20.79
C THR A 84 0.72 -16.28 -19.53
N ALA A 85 1.73 -17.14 -19.35
CA ALA A 85 2.69 -17.00 -18.26
C ALA A 85 3.50 -15.68 -18.37
N GLN A 86 3.67 -15.14 -19.56
CA GLN A 86 4.38 -13.87 -19.79
C GLN A 86 3.59 -12.68 -19.26
N ASP A 87 2.24 -12.72 -19.30
CA ASP A 87 1.39 -11.66 -18.75
C ASP A 87 1.59 -11.51 -17.22
N LEU A 88 2.03 -12.58 -16.54
CA LEU A 88 2.31 -12.54 -15.09
C LEU A 88 3.57 -11.74 -14.75
N PHE A 89 4.50 -11.57 -15.68
CA PHE A 89 5.71 -10.76 -15.51
C PHE A 89 5.56 -9.31 -15.94
N ALA A 90 4.47 -8.98 -16.66
CA ALA A 90 4.18 -7.64 -17.15
C ALA A 90 2.80 -7.13 -16.65
N ILE A 91 2.50 -7.38 -15.37
CA ILE A 91 1.19 -7.07 -14.79
C ILE A 91 0.98 -5.55 -14.75
N ARG A 92 0.12 -5.05 -15.64
CA ARG A 92 -0.36 -3.67 -15.67
C ARG A 92 -1.77 -3.50 -15.07
N THR A 93 -2.52 -4.60 -14.92
CA THR A 93 -3.86 -4.62 -14.32
C THR A 93 -3.79 -4.92 -12.83
N PHE A 94 -4.73 -4.43 -12.04
CA PHE A 94 -4.80 -4.73 -10.61
C PHE A 94 -5.16 -6.18 -10.33
N GLY A 95 -6.14 -6.72 -11.03
CA GLY A 95 -6.58 -8.11 -10.91
C GLY A 95 -5.93 -8.99 -11.97
N PHE A 96 -5.44 -10.18 -11.57
CA PHE A 96 -4.90 -11.17 -12.50
C PHE A 96 -5.25 -12.62 -12.13
N ARG A 97 -5.72 -12.87 -10.87
CA ARG A 97 -5.96 -14.24 -10.37
C ARG A 97 -7.34 -14.80 -10.71
N GLY A 98 -8.33 -13.95 -11.06
CA GLY A 98 -9.71 -14.39 -11.34
C GLY A 98 -10.40 -15.04 -10.12
N GLU A 99 -10.12 -14.59 -8.90
CA GLU A 99 -10.63 -15.22 -7.68
C GLU A 99 -11.44 -14.26 -6.80
N ALA A 100 -11.39 -12.96 -7.04
CA ALA A 100 -11.98 -11.96 -6.16
C ALA A 100 -13.52 -12.09 -6.10
N MET A 101 -14.19 -12.13 -7.26
CA MET A 101 -15.65 -12.24 -7.33
C MET A 101 -16.14 -13.57 -6.77
N ALA A 102 -15.47 -14.69 -7.09
CA ALA A 102 -15.76 -16.00 -6.53
C ALA A 102 -15.61 -16.02 -5.00
N SER A 103 -14.54 -15.39 -4.48
CA SER A 103 -14.27 -15.28 -3.04
C SER A 103 -15.33 -14.44 -2.32
N ILE A 104 -15.77 -13.32 -2.90
CA ILE A 104 -16.83 -12.48 -2.35
C ILE A 104 -18.15 -13.26 -2.33
N ALA A 105 -18.50 -13.94 -3.43
CA ALA A 105 -19.75 -14.73 -3.54
C ALA A 105 -19.79 -15.92 -2.59
N ALA A 106 -18.63 -16.47 -2.18
CA ALA A 106 -18.56 -17.57 -1.22
C ALA A 106 -18.96 -17.16 0.20
N VAL A 107 -18.80 -15.87 0.57
CA VAL A 107 -18.98 -15.39 1.95
C VAL A 107 -20.01 -14.26 2.08
N ALA A 108 -20.66 -13.88 0.99
CA ALA A 108 -21.67 -12.82 0.96
C ALA A 108 -22.82 -13.18 0.01
N GLN A 109 -23.91 -12.43 0.13
CA GLN A 109 -24.99 -12.40 -0.85
C GLN A 109 -24.65 -11.32 -1.88
N VAL A 110 -24.47 -11.71 -3.15
CA VAL A 110 -24.04 -10.80 -4.21
C VAL A 110 -25.15 -10.62 -5.24
N GLU A 111 -25.42 -9.35 -5.55
CA GLU A 111 -26.27 -8.95 -6.68
C GLU A 111 -25.38 -8.21 -7.69
N LEU A 112 -25.26 -8.77 -8.89
CA LEU A 112 -24.53 -8.18 -10.00
C LEU A 112 -25.53 -7.77 -11.08
N LYS A 113 -25.44 -6.51 -11.51
CA LYS A 113 -26.17 -5.99 -12.68
C LYS A 113 -25.15 -5.44 -13.65
N THR A 114 -25.22 -5.82 -14.91
CA THR A 114 -24.26 -5.36 -15.92
C THR A 114 -24.86 -5.33 -17.30
N ARG A 115 -24.36 -4.40 -18.13
CA ARG A 115 -24.72 -4.28 -19.52
C ARG A 115 -23.54 -3.74 -20.33
N THR A 116 -23.26 -4.35 -21.46
CA THR A 116 -22.32 -3.83 -22.48
C THR A 116 -22.99 -2.77 -23.35
N GLU A 117 -22.20 -1.93 -24.02
CA GLU A 117 -22.71 -0.88 -24.91
C GLU A 117 -23.54 -1.44 -26.05
N ASP A 118 -23.12 -2.57 -26.63
CA ASP A 118 -23.77 -3.21 -27.78
C ASP A 118 -25.06 -3.96 -27.42
N ALA A 119 -25.34 -4.17 -26.12
CA ALA A 119 -26.51 -4.91 -25.66
C ALA A 119 -27.70 -3.98 -25.36
N GLU A 120 -28.88 -4.30 -25.83
CA GLU A 120 -30.11 -3.57 -25.49
C GLU A 120 -30.56 -3.82 -24.04
N VAL A 121 -30.34 -5.03 -23.54
CA VAL A 121 -30.77 -5.48 -22.22
C VAL A 121 -29.56 -6.00 -21.45
N GLY A 122 -29.46 -5.63 -20.16
CA GLY A 122 -28.44 -6.12 -19.26
C GLY A 122 -28.81 -7.44 -18.59
N SER A 123 -27.92 -7.93 -17.73
CA SER A 123 -28.08 -9.15 -16.94
C SER A 123 -28.07 -8.83 -15.46
N LEU A 124 -29.00 -9.42 -14.74
CA LEU A 124 -29.02 -9.48 -13.27
C LEU A 124 -28.64 -10.90 -12.84
N ILE A 125 -27.68 -11.01 -11.93
CA ILE A 125 -27.29 -12.27 -11.30
C ILE A 125 -27.37 -12.12 -9.79
N HIS A 126 -28.04 -13.06 -9.12
CA HIS A 126 -28.03 -13.22 -7.67
C HIS A 126 -27.27 -14.48 -7.30
N ILE A 127 -26.30 -14.34 -6.42
CA ILE A 127 -25.46 -15.45 -5.91
C ILE A 127 -25.42 -15.38 -4.39
N GLU A 128 -25.55 -16.53 -3.75
CA GLU A 128 -25.44 -16.68 -2.31
C GLU A 128 -24.60 -17.92 -1.98
N GLY A 129 -23.50 -17.75 -1.23
CA GLY A 129 -22.64 -18.85 -0.83
C GLY A 129 -22.09 -19.68 -2.00
N SER A 130 -21.69 -19.04 -3.09
CA SER A 130 -21.24 -19.62 -4.36
C SER A 130 -22.33 -20.26 -5.22
N GLU A 131 -23.60 -20.24 -4.82
CA GLU A 131 -24.71 -20.77 -5.63
C GLU A 131 -25.44 -19.65 -6.36
N VAL A 132 -25.59 -19.76 -7.67
CA VAL A 132 -26.44 -18.88 -8.46
C VAL A 132 -27.89 -19.16 -8.17
N LYS A 133 -28.57 -18.21 -7.54
CA LYS A 133 -30.01 -18.32 -7.22
C LYS A 133 -30.91 -17.85 -8.37
N LYS A 134 -30.41 -16.84 -9.12
CA LYS A 134 -31.19 -16.22 -10.20
C LYS A 134 -30.26 -15.59 -11.24
N GLN A 135 -30.65 -15.74 -12.51
CA GLN A 135 -30.10 -14.97 -13.63
C GLN A 135 -31.24 -14.61 -14.55
N GLU A 136 -31.39 -13.29 -14.81
CA GLU A 136 -32.49 -12.80 -15.67
C GLU A 136 -32.08 -11.53 -16.39
N PRO A 137 -32.72 -11.21 -17.52
CA PRO A 137 -32.52 -9.93 -18.19
C PRO A 137 -33.10 -8.79 -17.36
N VAL A 138 -32.42 -7.62 -17.39
CA VAL A 138 -32.83 -6.43 -16.64
C VAL A 138 -32.46 -5.15 -17.41
N ALA A 139 -33.32 -4.14 -17.32
CA ALA A 139 -33.03 -2.82 -17.88
C ALA A 139 -32.09 -2.06 -16.94
N VAL A 140 -30.84 -1.86 -17.35
CA VAL A 140 -29.82 -1.12 -16.61
C VAL A 140 -28.94 -0.29 -17.55
N PRO A 141 -28.30 0.79 -17.08
CA PRO A 141 -27.34 1.55 -17.87
C PRO A 141 -26.13 0.68 -18.25
N VAL A 142 -25.31 1.15 -19.20
CA VAL A 142 -24.01 0.56 -19.53
C VAL A 142 -23.08 0.64 -18.33
N GLY A 143 -22.32 -0.44 -18.09
CA GLY A 143 -21.43 -0.56 -16.95
C GLY A 143 -21.77 -1.72 -16.03
N THR A 144 -21.30 -1.67 -14.79
CA THR A 144 -21.52 -2.75 -13.82
C THR A 144 -21.89 -2.17 -12.46
N SER A 145 -22.83 -2.84 -11.79
CA SER A 145 -23.17 -2.60 -10.39
C SER A 145 -23.05 -3.91 -9.63
N VAL A 146 -22.13 -3.97 -8.66
CA VAL A 146 -21.94 -5.10 -7.77
C VAL A 146 -22.33 -4.70 -6.36
N ALA A 147 -23.37 -5.32 -5.81
CA ALA A 147 -23.82 -5.14 -4.44
C ALA A 147 -23.50 -6.40 -3.62
N MET A 148 -22.54 -6.28 -2.72
CA MET A 148 -22.23 -7.29 -1.71
C MET A 148 -23.05 -7.01 -0.46
N LYS A 149 -23.92 -7.95 -0.09
CA LYS A 149 -24.82 -7.83 1.04
C LYS A 149 -24.49 -8.87 2.12
N ASN A 150 -24.72 -8.53 3.39
CA ASN A 150 -24.62 -9.43 4.54
C ASN A 150 -23.29 -10.20 4.59
N LEU A 151 -22.17 -9.49 4.52
CA LEU A 151 -20.83 -10.09 4.55
C LEU A 151 -20.70 -11.06 5.74
N PHE A 152 -20.16 -12.26 5.47
CA PHE A 152 -19.98 -13.37 6.41
C PHE A 152 -21.30 -13.92 6.98
N PHE A 153 -22.41 -13.82 6.23
CA PHE A 153 -23.71 -14.37 6.67
C PHE A 153 -23.63 -15.88 6.97
N ASN A 154 -22.82 -16.62 6.22
CA ASN A 154 -22.62 -18.06 6.32
C ASN A 154 -21.34 -18.46 7.10
N VAL A 155 -20.61 -17.49 7.66
CA VAL A 155 -19.38 -17.71 8.45
C VAL A 155 -19.44 -16.90 9.75
N PRO A 156 -20.30 -17.29 10.74
CA PRO A 156 -20.55 -16.50 11.96
C PRO A 156 -19.29 -16.16 12.75
N ALA A 157 -18.32 -17.05 12.81
CA ALA A 157 -17.05 -16.81 13.48
C ALA A 157 -16.34 -15.57 12.92
N ARG A 158 -16.23 -15.45 11.58
CA ARG A 158 -15.61 -14.29 10.93
C ARG A 158 -16.40 -13.01 11.17
N ARG A 159 -17.73 -13.09 11.14
CA ARG A 159 -18.60 -11.94 11.42
C ARG A 159 -18.34 -11.37 12.82
N ASN A 160 -18.14 -12.24 13.81
CA ASN A 160 -17.84 -11.84 15.19
C ASN A 160 -16.44 -11.23 15.36
N PHE A 161 -15.48 -11.54 14.47
CA PHE A 161 -14.14 -10.95 14.48
C PHE A 161 -14.07 -9.56 13.85
N LEU A 162 -15.11 -9.10 13.16
CA LEU A 162 -15.16 -7.75 12.62
C LEU A 162 -15.10 -6.73 13.77
N LYS A 163 -14.35 -5.68 13.54
CA LYS A 163 -14.18 -4.58 14.50
C LYS A 163 -15.46 -3.73 14.57
N SER A 164 -15.44 -2.71 15.42
CA SER A 164 -16.53 -1.73 15.51
C SER A 164 -16.72 -0.99 14.19
N ASN A 165 -17.93 -0.49 13.93
CA ASN A 165 -18.26 0.21 12.69
C ASN A 165 -17.33 1.41 12.38
N PRO A 166 -16.93 2.26 13.34
CA PRO A 166 -15.97 3.33 13.07
C PRO A 166 -14.61 2.80 12.55
N VAL A 167 -14.14 1.66 13.08
CA VAL A 167 -12.85 1.07 12.68
C VAL A 167 -12.95 0.46 11.29
N GLU A 168 -14.01 -0.32 11.00
CA GLU A 168 -14.20 -0.90 9.66
C GLU A 168 -14.45 0.20 8.62
N MET A 169 -15.19 1.26 8.96
CA MET A 169 -15.42 2.37 8.05
C MET A 169 -14.12 3.13 7.74
N ARG A 170 -13.24 3.31 8.71
CA ARG A 170 -11.92 3.89 8.48
C ARG A 170 -11.11 3.08 7.45
N HIS A 171 -11.09 1.75 7.57
CA HIS A 171 -10.42 0.90 6.58
C HIS A 171 -11.05 1.01 5.18
N ILE A 172 -12.39 1.14 5.10
CA ILE A 172 -13.10 1.38 3.84
C ILE A 172 -12.66 2.70 3.21
N VAL A 173 -12.61 3.77 4.01
CA VAL A 173 -12.16 5.09 3.54
C VAL A 173 -10.69 5.04 3.12
N ASP A 174 -9.82 4.35 3.87
CA ASP A 174 -8.41 4.20 3.52
C ASP A 174 -8.25 3.54 2.13
N GLU A 175 -8.99 2.46 1.82
CA GLU A 175 -8.91 1.80 0.51
C GLU A 175 -9.52 2.67 -0.60
N PHE A 176 -10.65 3.35 -0.34
CA PHE A 176 -11.24 4.30 -1.27
C PHE A 176 -10.28 5.43 -1.63
N GLN A 177 -9.62 6.02 -0.63
CA GLN A 177 -8.64 7.10 -0.84
C GLN A 177 -7.44 6.62 -1.68
N ARG A 178 -6.94 5.40 -1.43
CA ARG A 178 -5.82 4.82 -2.19
C ARG A 178 -6.15 4.70 -3.67
N VAL A 179 -7.31 4.14 -4.00
CA VAL A 179 -7.73 3.99 -5.40
C VAL A 179 -8.05 5.35 -6.03
N ALA A 180 -8.72 6.24 -5.31
CA ALA A 180 -9.06 7.58 -5.80
C ALA A 180 -7.82 8.46 -6.04
N LEU A 181 -6.74 8.30 -5.27
CA LEU A 181 -5.45 8.97 -5.50
C LEU A 181 -4.73 8.43 -6.74
N SER A 182 -4.79 7.11 -6.98
CA SER A 182 -4.12 6.48 -8.13
C SER A 182 -4.71 6.92 -9.48
N TYR A 183 -5.99 7.31 -9.51
CA TYR A 183 -6.74 7.65 -10.72
C TYR A 183 -7.47 8.98 -10.57
N PRO A 184 -6.74 10.11 -10.55
CA PRO A 184 -7.34 11.43 -10.40
C PRO A 184 -8.24 11.81 -11.58
N GLU A 185 -8.10 11.18 -12.74
CA GLU A 185 -8.92 11.37 -13.95
C GLU A 185 -10.30 10.71 -13.88
N ILE A 186 -10.53 9.79 -12.94
CA ILE A 186 -11.83 9.14 -12.73
C ILE A 186 -12.64 9.91 -11.69
N ALA A 187 -13.95 10.10 -11.94
CA ALA A 187 -14.86 10.62 -10.93
C ALA A 187 -15.15 9.56 -9.87
N PHE A 188 -15.03 9.90 -8.60
CA PHE A 188 -15.36 9.02 -7.49
C PHE A 188 -16.36 9.65 -6.54
N SER A 189 -17.38 8.89 -6.12
CA SER A 189 -18.27 9.28 -5.04
C SER A 189 -18.39 8.17 -3.99
N LEU A 190 -18.49 8.56 -2.72
CA LEU A 190 -18.69 7.65 -1.60
C LEU A 190 -19.89 8.11 -0.78
N TYR A 191 -20.88 7.24 -0.64
CA TYR A 191 -22.05 7.43 0.19
C TYR A 191 -21.98 6.51 1.41
N GLN A 192 -22.12 7.08 2.59
CA GLN A 192 -22.21 6.34 3.84
C GLN A 192 -23.60 6.56 4.46
N GLN A 193 -24.38 5.51 4.68
CA GLN A 193 -25.73 5.59 5.22
C GLN A 193 -26.59 6.63 4.46
N ASP A 194 -26.53 6.59 3.14
CA ASP A 194 -27.21 7.50 2.20
C ASP A 194 -26.75 8.98 2.26
N LEU A 195 -25.69 9.31 3.05
CA LEU A 195 -25.03 10.61 3.06
C LEU A 195 -23.80 10.63 2.18
N GLU A 196 -23.67 11.63 1.32
CA GLU A 196 -22.48 11.82 0.49
C GLU A 196 -21.29 12.26 1.36
N THR A 197 -20.28 11.38 1.46
CA THR A 197 -19.04 11.65 2.22
C THR A 197 -17.96 12.23 1.34
N TYR A 198 -17.86 11.75 0.11
CA TYR A 198 -16.92 12.23 -0.90
C TYR A 198 -17.61 12.40 -2.25
N ASN A 199 -17.29 13.51 -2.94
CA ASN A 199 -17.64 13.76 -4.32
C ASN A 199 -16.42 14.35 -5.02
N LEU A 200 -15.70 13.50 -5.74
CA LEU A 200 -14.40 13.79 -6.32
C LEU A 200 -14.52 13.84 -7.83
N LEU A 201 -14.48 15.04 -8.38
CA LEU A 201 -14.52 15.24 -9.82
C LEU A 201 -13.20 14.83 -10.48
N PRO A 202 -13.19 14.48 -11.78
CA PRO A 202 -11.96 14.26 -12.54
C PRO A 202 -11.10 15.52 -12.52
N GLY A 203 -9.77 15.36 -12.42
CA GLY A 203 -8.88 16.51 -12.37
C GLY A 203 -7.42 16.14 -12.17
N LYS A 204 -6.62 17.13 -11.77
CA LYS A 204 -5.21 16.93 -11.45
C LYS A 204 -5.04 16.29 -10.08
N LEU A 205 -3.89 15.61 -9.85
CA LEU A 205 -3.57 14.99 -8.57
C LEU A 205 -3.67 15.98 -7.38
N SER A 206 -3.23 17.23 -7.54
CA SER A 206 -3.34 18.25 -6.48
C SER A 206 -4.80 18.54 -6.09
N GLN A 207 -5.70 18.61 -7.08
CA GLN A 207 -7.13 18.81 -6.84
C GLN A 207 -7.74 17.58 -6.14
N ARG A 208 -7.32 16.38 -6.53
CA ARG A 208 -7.72 15.12 -5.90
C ARG A 208 -7.29 15.07 -4.43
N ILE A 209 -6.04 15.45 -4.13
CA ILE A 209 -5.52 15.54 -2.76
C ILE A 209 -6.35 16.52 -1.94
N VAL A 210 -6.64 17.70 -2.48
CA VAL A 210 -7.48 18.70 -1.78
C VAL A 210 -8.90 18.18 -1.56
N GLY A 211 -9.48 17.48 -2.53
CA GLY A 211 -10.81 16.87 -2.41
C GLY A 211 -10.89 15.81 -1.31
N LEU A 212 -9.81 15.04 -1.10
CA LEU A 212 -9.75 13.98 -0.09
C LEU A 212 -9.40 14.47 1.32
N PHE A 213 -8.45 15.42 1.44
CA PHE A 213 -7.89 15.84 2.74
C PHE A 213 -8.34 17.24 3.16
N GLY A 214 -9.16 17.90 2.32
CA GLY A 214 -9.73 19.20 2.61
C GLY A 214 -8.89 20.38 2.10
N LYS A 215 -9.51 21.56 2.08
CA LYS A 215 -8.90 22.80 1.53
C LYS A 215 -7.66 23.26 2.31
N GLY A 216 -7.52 22.87 3.57
CA GLY A 216 -6.37 23.27 4.41
C GLY A 216 -5.02 22.79 3.88
N ILE A 217 -4.99 21.67 3.11
CA ILE A 217 -3.74 21.16 2.53
C ILE A 217 -3.29 21.92 1.26
N GLN A 218 -4.18 22.68 0.63
CA GLN A 218 -3.91 23.28 -0.69
C GLN A 218 -2.62 24.12 -0.73
N ASN A 219 -2.38 24.95 0.29
CA ASN A 219 -1.21 25.82 0.38
C ASN A 219 0.01 25.12 1.02
N GLN A 220 -0.17 23.86 1.42
CA GLN A 220 0.85 23.07 2.09
C GLN A 220 1.52 22.04 1.16
N LEU A 221 1.00 21.89 -0.06
CA LEU A 221 1.52 20.95 -1.04
C LEU A 221 2.75 21.52 -1.75
N VAL A 222 3.82 20.78 -1.73
CA VAL A 222 5.06 21.02 -2.46
C VAL A 222 5.18 19.95 -3.55
N PRO A 223 5.26 20.29 -4.84
CA PRO A 223 5.46 19.32 -5.90
C PRO A 223 6.84 18.65 -5.73
N CYS A 224 6.87 17.36 -5.94
CA CYS A 224 8.07 16.54 -5.89
C CYS A 224 8.16 15.74 -7.20
N GLU A 225 9.12 16.10 -8.04
CA GLU A 225 9.34 15.47 -9.33
C GLU A 225 10.85 15.21 -9.49
N GLU A 226 11.20 13.99 -9.89
CA GLU A 226 12.57 13.60 -10.19
C GLU A 226 12.55 12.55 -11.28
N GLU A 227 13.41 12.67 -12.26
CA GLU A 227 13.54 11.72 -13.35
C GLU A 227 14.96 11.19 -13.43
N THR A 228 15.09 9.88 -13.32
CA THR A 228 16.36 9.17 -13.44
C THR A 228 16.24 8.04 -14.47
N PRO A 229 17.33 7.48 -14.99
CA PRO A 229 17.26 6.37 -15.94
C PRO A 229 16.56 5.12 -15.41
N HIS A 230 16.45 4.96 -14.08
CA HIS A 230 15.93 3.74 -13.44
C HIS A 230 14.55 3.92 -12.83
N LEU A 231 14.18 5.14 -12.47
CA LEU A 231 12.86 5.43 -11.92
C LEU A 231 12.47 6.90 -12.12
N SER A 232 11.19 7.16 -12.30
CA SER A 232 10.60 8.48 -12.26
C SER A 232 9.76 8.63 -11.00
N ILE A 233 9.91 9.78 -10.31
CA ILE A 233 9.12 10.13 -9.12
C ILE A 233 8.26 11.32 -9.49
N LYS A 234 6.95 11.24 -9.19
CA LYS A 234 6.01 12.36 -9.36
C LYS A 234 5.04 12.39 -8.19
N GLY A 235 4.70 13.57 -7.73
CA GLY A 235 3.71 13.71 -6.67
C GLY A 235 3.86 14.96 -5.83
N TYR A 236 3.46 14.86 -4.58
CA TYR A 236 3.44 15.98 -3.64
C TYR A 236 3.92 15.53 -2.27
N VAL A 237 4.66 16.40 -1.61
CA VAL A 237 4.98 16.31 -0.18
C VAL A 237 4.36 17.50 0.55
N GLY A 238 4.00 17.33 1.81
CA GLY A 238 3.49 18.44 2.64
C GLY A 238 4.63 19.25 3.21
N LYS A 239 4.43 20.55 3.42
CA LYS A 239 5.35 21.37 4.19
C LYS A 239 5.50 20.82 5.61
N PRO A 240 6.65 21.03 6.29
CA PRO A 240 6.89 20.54 7.66
C PRO A 240 5.83 20.97 8.67
N GLU A 241 5.26 22.18 8.50
CA GLU A 241 4.21 22.72 9.35
C GLU A 241 2.93 21.88 9.33
N TYR A 242 2.68 21.12 8.27
CA TYR A 242 1.53 20.23 8.11
C TYR A 242 1.79 18.82 8.66
N ALA A 243 3.00 18.52 9.18
CA ALA A 243 3.31 17.23 9.74
C ALA A 243 2.43 16.93 10.97
N LYS A 244 1.91 15.71 11.04
CA LYS A 244 0.96 15.27 12.08
C LYS A 244 1.59 14.21 12.98
N LYS A 245 1.17 14.15 14.25
CA LYS A 245 1.56 13.07 15.18
C LYS A 245 0.95 11.72 14.79
N THR A 246 -0.17 11.73 14.07
CA THR A 246 -0.85 10.52 13.62
C THR A 246 -0.39 10.10 12.23
N ARG A 247 -0.18 8.79 12.04
CA ARG A 247 0.04 8.19 10.72
C ARG A 247 -1.28 8.04 9.96
N GLY A 248 -1.20 7.93 8.61
CA GLY A 248 -2.33 7.62 7.75
C GLY A 248 -2.42 8.46 6.48
N GLU A 249 -1.60 9.51 6.37
CA GLU A 249 -1.55 10.38 5.20
C GLU A 249 -0.22 10.23 4.44
N GLN A 250 0.27 9.00 4.35
CA GLN A 250 1.51 8.62 3.71
C GLN A 250 1.24 7.61 2.60
N PHE A 251 1.37 8.04 1.33
CA PHE A 251 1.00 7.21 0.19
C PHE A 251 2.16 7.06 -0.78
N PHE A 252 2.58 5.81 -0.99
CA PHE A 252 3.44 5.42 -2.09
C PHE A 252 2.66 4.61 -3.10
N PHE A 253 2.86 4.94 -4.37
CA PHE A 253 2.36 4.17 -5.49
C PHE A 253 3.52 3.74 -6.38
N VAL A 254 3.59 2.47 -6.72
CA VAL A 254 4.52 1.93 -7.71
C VAL A 254 3.71 1.45 -8.90
N ASN A 255 3.95 2.05 -10.07
CA ASN A 255 3.18 1.76 -11.29
C ASN A 255 1.66 1.84 -11.03
N ASN A 256 1.21 2.92 -10.38
CA ASN A 256 -0.16 3.21 -9.93
C ASN A 256 -0.72 2.27 -8.84
N ARG A 257 0.05 1.33 -8.32
CA ARG A 257 -0.36 0.44 -7.25
C ARG A 257 0.10 0.95 -5.88
N TYR A 258 -0.82 1.10 -4.93
CA TYR A 258 -0.46 1.45 -3.56
C TYR A 258 0.43 0.39 -2.91
N ILE A 259 1.53 0.83 -2.33
CA ILE A 259 2.46 -0.03 -1.59
C ILE A 259 2.67 0.47 -0.16
N LYS A 260 3.05 -0.48 0.70
CA LYS A 260 3.37 -0.25 2.09
C LYS A 260 4.82 -0.67 2.33
N SER A 261 5.72 0.29 2.44
CA SER A 261 7.14 0.05 2.70
C SER A 261 7.62 0.94 3.82
N SER A 262 8.02 0.34 4.92
CA SER A 262 8.64 1.05 6.05
C SER A 262 10.00 1.64 5.65
N TYR A 263 10.71 0.98 4.76
CA TYR A 263 12.00 1.41 4.25
C TYR A 263 11.90 2.70 3.42
N LEU A 264 10.96 2.75 2.47
CA LEU A 264 10.72 3.96 1.68
C LEU A 264 10.11 5.10 2.53
N HIS A 265 9.26 4.75 3.49
CA HIS A 265 8.76 5.73 4.47
C HIS A 265 9.90 6.38 5.27
N HIS A 266 10.90 5.59 5.68
CA HIS A 266 12.09 6.09 6.35
C HIS A 266 12.91 7.03 5.45
N ALA A 267 13.00 6.77 4.13
CA ALA A 267 13.67 7.66 3.18
C ALA A 267 13.07 9.07 3.17
N VAL A 268 11.72 9.15 3.11
CA VAL A 268 11.01 10.43 3.21
C VAL A 268 11.21 11.07 4.57
N HIS A 269 11.05 10.31 5.66
CA HIS A 269 11.23 10.84 7.01
C HIS A 269 12.64 11.42 7.23
N THR A 270 13.67 10.75 6.72
CA THR A 270 15.06 11.24 6.77
C THR A 270 15.27 12.52 5.95
N ALA A 271 14.50 12.73 4.88
CA ALA A 271 14.53 13.98 4.14
C ALA A 271 13.94 15.16 4.94
N PHE A 272 13.04 14.90 5.88
CA PHE A 272 12.46 15.87 6.80
C PHE A 272 13.22 16.02 8.12
N GLU A 273 14.37 15.32 8.29
CA GLU A 273 15.15 15.38 9.51
C GLU A 273 15.61 16.81 9.80
N GLY A 274 15.41 17.27 11.03
CA GLY A 274 15.65 18.65 11.45
C GLY A 274 14.55 19.67 11.09
N LEU A 275 13.53 19.27 10.29
CA LEU A 275 12.41 20.14 9.91
C LEU A 275 11.12 19.82 10.68
N ILE A 276 10.98 18.58 11.16
CA ILE A 276 9.82 18.12 11.95
C ILE A 276 10.28 17.46 13.25
N GLN A 277 9.38 17.35 14.24
CA GLN A 277 9.68 16.64 15.48
C GLN A 277 9.74 15.13 15.24
N ALA A 278 10.49 14.40 16.06
CA ALA A 278 10.72 12.95 15.88
C ALA A 278 9.43 12.11 15.95
N ASP A 279 8.39 12.60 16.64
CA ASP A 279 7.08 11.96 16.78
C ASP A 279 6.07 12.39 15.69
N GLN A 280 6.48 13.23 14.75
CA GLN A 280 5.64 13.70 13.65
C GLN A 280 5.90 12.93 12.36
N HIS A 281 4.87 12.86 11.54
CA HIS A 281 4.88 12.19 10.23
C HIS A 281 4.53 13.18 9.13
N PRO A 282 5.40 13.34 8.11
CA PRO A 282 5.11 14.21 6.99
C PRO A 282 3.96 13.65 6.15
N PHE A 283 3.19 14.54 5.52
CA PHE A 283 2.24 14.18 4.47
C PHE A 283 3.02 13.93 3.17
N TYR A 284 2.67 12.88 2.43
CA TYR A 284 3.12 12.72 1.07
C TYR A 284 2.22 11.79 0.24
N VAL A 285 2.17 12.07 -1.05
CA VAL A 285 1.59 11.24 -2.10
C VAL A 285 2.61 11.17 -3.23
N LEU A 286 3.32 10.06 -3.34
CA LEU A 286 4.41 9.88 -4.28
C LEU A 286 4.16 8.67 -5.18
N PHE A 287 4.27 8.90 -6.47
CA PHE A 287 4.20 7.89 -7.53
C PHE A 287 5.60 7.60 -8.01
N LEU A 288 5.94 6.33 -8.07
CA LEU A 288 7.19 5.77 -8.54
C LEU A 288 6.87 4.97 -9.80
N ASP A 289 7.39 5.41 -10.92
CA ASP A 289 7.31 4.69 -12.19
C ASP A 289 8.62 3.95 -12.41
N ILE A 290 8.59 2.62 -12.38
CA ILE A 290 9.75 1.73 -12.35
C ILE A 290 9.49 0.61 -13.36
N ASP A 291 10.56 0.14 -14.03
CA ASP A 291 10.46 -1.00 -14.93
C ASP A 291 9.89 -2.23 -14.17
N PRO A 292 8.74 -2.77 -14.61
CA PRO A 292 8.14 -3.94 -13.98
C PRO A 292 9.07 -5.16 -13.88
N ALA A 293 10.09 -5.27 -14.75
CA ALA A 293 11.06 -6.36 -14.74
C ALA A 293 12.01 -6.32 -13.52
N THR A 294 12.18 -5.14 -12.89
CA THR A 294 13.07 -4.94 -11.73
C THR A 294 12.35 -5.02 -10.38
N ILE A 295 11.07 -5.37 -10.39
CA ILE A 295 10.24 -5.44 -9.18
C ILE A 295 9.50 -6.78 -9.09
N ASP A 296 9.41 -7.34 -7.87
CA ASP A 296 8.53 -8.47 -7.58
C ASP A 296 7.33 -8.00 -6.75
N ILE A 297 6.15 -8.03 -7.37
CA ILE A 297 4.86 -7.62 -6.77
C ILE A 297 4.17 -8.81 -6.07
N ASN A 298 4.54 -10.04 -6.40
CA ASN A 298 3.85 -11.24 -5.91
C ASN A 298 4.41 -11.75 -4.56
N VAL A 299 4.80 -10.84 -3.68
CA VAL A 299 5.37 -11.15 -2.36
C VAL A 299 4.29 -11.52 -1.34
N HIS A 300 3.13 -10.84 -1.37
CA HIS A 300 2.05 -11.04 -0.41
C HIS A 300 0.68 -11.11 -1.11
N PRO A 301 -0.30 -11.89 -0.58
CA PRO A 301 -1.65 -11.99 -1.17
C PRO A 301 -2.35 -10.65 -1.37
N THR A 302 -2.16 -9.69 -0.45
CA THR A 302 -2.73 -8.33 -0.54
C THR A 302 -2.03 -7.44 -1.57
N LYS A 303 -0.88 -7.88 -2.11
CA LYS A 303 -0.08 -7.15 -3.12
C LYS A 303 0.32 -5.72 -2.69
N THR A 304 0.38 -5.46 -1.40
CA THR A 304 0.79 -4.16 -0.84
C THR A 304 2.27 -4.08 -0.51
N GLU A 305 2.98 -5.20 -0.61
CA GLU A 305 4.42 -5.29 -0.41
C GLU A 305 5.10 -5.63 -1.74
N ILE A 306 6.17 -4.92 -2.04
CA ILE A 306 6.96 -5.09 -3.26
C ILE A 306 8.41 -5.30 -2.85
N LYS A 307 9.11 -6.21 -3.55
CA LYS A 307 10.57 -6.31 -3.49
C LYS A 307 11.15 -5.61 -4.71
N PHE A 308 12.14 -4.80 -4.48
CA PHE A 308 12.90 -4.11 -5.52
C PHE A 308 14.25 -4.81 -5.70
N GLU A 309 14.75 -4.85 -6.92
CA GLU A 309 16.09 -5.38 -7.20
C GLU A 309 17.17 -4.53 -6.54
N ASP A 310 17.04 -3.18 -6.61
CA ASP A 310 17.92 -2.23 -5.95
C ASP A 310 17.17 -1.25 -5.03
N GLU A 311 16.85 -1.73 -3.84
CA GLU A 311 16.18 -0.91 -2.81
C GLU A 311 17.02 0.31 -2.36
N ARG A 312 18.36 0.21 -2.42
CA ARG A 312 19.24 1.28 -1.93
C ARG A 312 19.23 2.47 -2.86
N THR A 313 19.28 2.24 -4.16
CA THR A 313 19.20 3.31 -5.16
C THR A 313 17.84 4.00 -5.08
N ILE A 314 16.74 3.24 -5.00
CA ILE A 314 15.38 3.80 -4.86
C ILE A 314 15.28 4.67 -3.60
N TYR A 315 15.79 4.19 -2.46
CA TYR A 315 15.84 4.95 -1.22
C TYR A 315 16.60 6.27 -1.38
N ALA A 316 17.80 6.23 -1.98
CA ALA A 316 18.64 7.40 -2.16
C ALA A 316 17.97 8.44 -3.07
N VAL A 317 17.34 8.00 -4.16
CA VAL A 317 16.64 8.88 -5.11
C VAL A 317 15.41 9.52 -4.45
N ILE A 318 14.57 8.75 -3.72
CA ILE A 318 13.42 9.31 -2.99
C ILE A 318 13.88 10.37 -1.99
N ARG A 319 14.90 10.05 -1.19
CA ARG A 319 15.44 11.00 -0.19
C ARG A 319 15.95 12.27 -0.85
N SER A 320 16.66 12.15 -1.97
CA SER A 320 17.19 13.30 -2.72
C SER A 320 16.08 14.15 -3.32
N ALA A 321 15.11 13.52 -4.00
CA ALA A 321 13.99 14.20 -4.62
C ALA A 321 13.15 14.99 -3.59
N VAL A 322 12.85 14.39 -2.44
CA VAL A 322 12.12 15.08 -1.37
C VAL A 322 12.93 16.24 -0.79
N LYS A 323 14.24 16.06 -0.54
CA LYS A 323 15.10 17.17 -0.07
C LYS A 323 15.17 18.32 -1.08
N GLN A 324 15.30 18.00 -2.36
CA GLN A 324 15.33 18.98 -3.44
C GLN A 324 14.01 19.76 -3.52
N ALA A 325 12.87 19.06 -3.46
CA ALA A 325 11.54 19.68 -3.46
C ALA A 325 11.38 20.65 -2.28
N LEU A 326 11.77 20.25 -1.07
CA LEU A 326 11.71 21.10 0.12
C LEU A 326 12.66 22.30 0.00
N GLY A 327 13.86 22.13 -0.55
CA GLY A 327 14.82 23.21 -0.76
C GLY A 327 14.35 24.22 -1.79
N ALA A 328 13.86 23.76 -2.95
CA ALA A 328 13.41 24.62 -4.05
C ALA A 328 12.21 25.53 -3.65
N HIS A 329 11.41 25.10 -2.69
CA HIS A 329 10.24 25.86 -2.21
C HIS A 329 10.51 26.65 -0.92
N GLN A 330 11.78 26.92 -0.60
CA GLN A 330 12.21 27.70 0.58
C GLN A 330 11.67 27.15 1.91
N VAL A 331 11.39 25.88 1.96
CA VAL A 331 10.91 25.20 3.17
C VAL A 331 12.07 24.86 4.11
N MET A 332 13.30 24.75 3.57
CA MET A 332 14.54 24.66 4.36
C MET A 332 15.03 26.06 4.68
N PRO A 333 15.53 26.34 5.92
CA PRO A 333 16.28 27.55 6.18
C PRO A 333 17.45 27.59 5.19
N ALA A 334 17.48 28.62 4.33
CA ALA A 334 18.67 28.88 3.56
C ALA A 334 19.81 29.10 4.58
N LEU A 335 20.90 28.37 4.45
CA LEU A 335 22.14 28.78 5.08
C LEU A 335 22.54 30.07 4.38
N ASP A 336 22.17 31.18 5.00
CA ASP A 336 22.50 32.51 4.53
C ASP A 336 23.99 32.68 4.76
N PHE A 337 24.81 32.36 3.76
CA PHE A 337 26.23 32.66 3.75
C PHE A 337 26.48 34.16 3.60
N SER A 338 25.43 34.99 3.60
CA SER A 338 25.55 36.47 3.51
C SER A 338 25.71 37.18 4.87
N MET A 339 25.66 36.44 5.99
CA MET A 339 25.93 36.99 7.30
C MET A 339 27.33 36.56 7.77
N ASP A 340 28.38 37.18 7.23
CA ASP A 340 29.53 37.68 7.97
C ASP A 340 30.47 38.42 7.03
N VAL A 341 30.03 39.58 6.56
CA VAL A 341 30.92 40.55 5.93
C VAL A 341 31.44 41.54 6.98
N ASN A 342 31.74 41.06 8.18
CA ASN A 342 32.47 41.85 9.17
C ASN A 342 33.81 41.20 9.53
N PHE A 343 34.47 40.56 8.57
CA PHE A 343 35.91 40.45 8.60
C PHE A 343 36.46 41.77 8.01
N GLN A 344 36.60 42.80 8.86
CA GLN A 344 37.48 43.91 8.57
C GLN A 344 38.88 43.32 8.32
N GLU A 345 39.36 43.46 7.09
CA GLU A 345 40.70 43.19 6.70
C GLU A 345 41.66 44.14 7.47
N ASN A 346 42.15 43.71 8.63
CA ASN A 346 43.34 44.23 9.21
C ASN A 346 44.53 43.38 8.74
N TRP A 347 44.78 43.38 7.46
CA TRP A 347 46.06 42.95 6.93
C TRP A 347 47.08 44.08 7.10
N THR A 348 47.65 44.19 8.30
CA THR A 348 48.94 44.93 8.46
C THR A 348 49.96 44.02 7.83
N THR A 349 50.47 44.48 6.72
CA THR A 349 51.68 43.97 6.07
C THR A 349 52.86 43.98 7.04
N ASN A 350 53.25 42.77 7.47
CA ASN A 350 54.57 42.60 8.10
C ASN A 350 55.39 41.64 7.22
N PRO A 351 56.50 42.02 6.67
CA PRO A 351 57.29 41.22 5.76
C PRO A 351 58.21 40.27 6.53
N GLN A 352 58.38 39.08 5.95
CA GLN A 352 59.48 38.13 6.23
C GLN A 352 59.32 37.24 7.47
N VAL A 353 58.70 36.06 7.25
CA VAL A 353 59.12 34.85 7.93
C VAL A 353 59.44 33.82 6.85
N SER A 354 60.74 33.47 6.76
CA SER A 354 61.21 32.34 5.96
C SER A 354 60.65 31.06 6.48
N VAL A 355 59.93 30.33 5.63
CA VAL A 355 59.44 29.01 5.95
C VAL A 355 60.53 28.00 5.66
N ASP A 356 61.12 27.42 6.70
CA ASP A 356 61.87 26.17 6.62
C ASP A 356 60.98 25.03 6.24
N VAL A 357 61.21 24.51 5.05
CA VAL A 357 60.53 23.29 4.55
C VAL A 357 61.38 22.11 4.99
N ASP A 358 61.15 21.62 6.22
CA ASP A 358 61.53 20.26 6.63
C ASP A 358 60.82 19.91 7.93
N ARG A 359 59.59 19.40 7.80
CA ARG A 359 58.97 18.55 8.82
C ARG A 359 58.16 17.45 8.14
N GLU A 360 58.74 16.25 8.16
CA GLU A 360 58.05 15.00 7.89
C GLU A 360 56.79 14.89 8.77
N TYR A 361 55.63 14.91 8.15
CA TYR A 361 54.39 14.52 8.82
C TYR A 361 54.29 12.99 8.86
N SER A 362 54.66 12.42 10.01
CA SER A 362 54.35 11.04 10.31
C SER A 362 52.83 10.91 10.57
N TYR A 363 52.13 10.20 9.70
CA TYR A 363 50.73 9.81 9.93
C TYR A 363 50.64 8.83 11.11
N LYS A 364 50.07 9.27 12.21
CA LYS A 364 49.61 8.34 13.26
C LYS A 364 48.45 7.54 12.74
N THR A 365 48.70 6.30 12.38
CA THR A 365 47.68 5.30 12.16
C THR A 365 46.92 5.08 13.49
N TYR A 366 45.67 5.47 13.56
CA TYR A 366 44.79 5.07 14.65
C TYR A 366 44.50 3.59 14.48
N ASN A 367 45.04 2.77 15.36
CA ASN A 367 44.65 1.36 15.50
C ASN A 367 43.17 1.32 15.88
N THR A 368 42.34 0.81 14.98
CA THR A 368 40.98 0.39 15.31
C THR A 368 41.03 -0.72 16.35
N PRO A 369 40.24 -0.65 17.42
CA PRO A 369 40.21 -1.75 18.41
C PRO A 369 39.76 -3.03 17.73
N GLU A 370 40.59 -4.07 17.81
CA GLU A 370 40.22 -5.43 17.43
C GLU A 370 38.99 -5.87 18.22
N PHE A 371 37.94 -6.18 17.48
CA PHE A 371 36.80 -6.89 18.05
C PHE A 371 37.28 -8.30 18.47
N GLN A 372 37.58 -8.46 19.74
CA GLN A 372 37.78 -9.79 20.31
C GLN A 372 36.50 -10.59 20.15
N ARG A 373 36.55 -11.64 19.38
CA ARG A 373 35.46 -12.64 19.30
C ARG A 373 35.21 -13.17 20.71
N ALA A 374 34.08 -12.80 21.30
CA ALA A 374 33.64 -13.36 22.56
C ALA A 374 33.51 -14.87 22.42
N SER A 375 34.20 -15.62 23.23
CA SER A 375 34.12 -17.06 23.27
C SER A 375 32.72 -17.48 23.77
N VAL A 376 32.21 -18.61 23.27
CA VAL A 376 30.86 -19.14 23.57
C VAL A 376 30.62 -19.35 25.06
N SER A 377 31.67 -19.38 25.91
CA SER A 377 31.57 -19.50 27.38
C SER A 377 31.03 -18.25 28.10
N GLY A 378 31.17 -17.04 27.51
CA GLY A 378 30.68 -15.81 28.16
C GLY A 378 29.18 -15.61 28.10
N TRP A 379 28.48 -16.30 27.17
CA TRP A 379 27.03 -16.16 27.01
C TRP A 379 26.24 -16.91 28.09
N SER A 380 26.78 -17.99 28.67
CA SER A 380 26.10 -18.76 29.70
C SER A 380 25.95 -17.99 31.02
N ASP A 381 26.89 -17.10 31.31
CA ASP A 381 26.87 -16.30 32.55
C ASP A 381 26.01 -15.04 32.42
N TYR A 382 25.86 -14.50 31.21
CA TYR A 382 24.96 -13.40 30.91
C TYR A 382 23.47 -13.79 31.03
N LEU A 383 23.14 -15.02 30.60
CA LEU A 383 21.78 -15.56 30.68
C LEU A 383 21.37 -15.96 32.10
N LYS A 384 22.33 -16.31 32.97
CA LYS A 384 22.05 -16.64 34.39
C LYS A 384 21.65 -15.41 35.23
N GLY A 385 22.04 -14.21 34.79
CA GLY A 385 21.70 -12.95 35.48
C GLY A 385 20.30 -12.42 35.14
N MET A 386 19.65 -12.90 34.07
CA MET A 386 18.37 -12.36 33.59
C MET A 386 17.13 -13.18 33.99
N CYS A 387 17.28 -14.39 34.53
CA CYS A 387 16.12 -15.23 34.89
C CYS A 387 16.34 -15.91 36.26
N PRO A 388 15.60 -15.52 37.30
CA PRO A 388 15.76 -16.13 38.66
C PRO A 388 15.02 -17.46 38.85
N GLN A 389 14.49 -18.11 37.79
CA GLN A 389 13.82 -19.41 37.88
C GLN A 389 14.57 -20.47 37.06
N PRO A 390 14.77 -21.69 37.58
CA PRO A 390 15.48 -22.75 36.87
C PRO A 390 14.62 -23.32 35.75
N PHE A 391 15.17 -23.35 34.51
CA PHE A 391 14.56 -24.02 33.36
C PHE A 391 14.36 -25.53 33.62
N PRO A 392 13.24 -26.13 33.21
CA PRO A 392 13.03 -27.57 33.30
C PRO A 392 14.04 -28.32 32.42
N LYS A 393 14.69 -29.33 33.03
CA LYS A 393 15.79 -30.10 32.45
C LYS A 393 15.47 -30.83 31.12
N ASN A 394 14.23 -30.86 30.68
CA ASN A 394 13.80 -31.58 29.47
C ASN A 394 13.93 -30.81 28.14
N LEU A 395 14.24 -29.50 28.19
CA LEU A 395 14.37 -28.69 26.93
C LEU A 395 15.79 -28.74 26.34
N LEU A 396 16.79 -29.09 27.12
CA LEU A 396 18.19 -29.17 26.65
C LEU A 396 18.49 -30.39 25.76
N ALA A 397 17.67 -31.45 25.84
CA ALA A 397 17.85 -32.66 25.03
C ALA A 397 17.26 -32.55 23.59
N TRP A 398 16.43 -31.55 23.31
CA TRP A 398 15.75 -31.40 22.02
C TRP A 398 16.51 -30.50 21.03
N GLY A 399 17.36 -29.61 21.52
CA GLY A 399 18.13 -28.67 20.70
C GLY A 399 19.32 -29.27 19.93
N MET A 400 19.73 -30.51 20.26
CA MET A 400 20.93 -31.13 19.66
C MET A 400 20.63 -32.07 18.48
N LYS A 401 19.37 -32.31 18.11
CA LYS A 401 19.04 -33.29 17.05
C LYS A 401 18.47 -32.69 15.78
N THR A 402 18.18 -31.39 15.70
CA THR A 402 17.70 -30.79 14.46
C THR A 402 18.48 -29.52 14.16
N LYS A 403 19.24 -29.54 13.06
CA LYS A 403 19.82 -28.33 12.42
C LYS A 403 18.69 -27.50 11.79
N SER A 404 17.94 -26.80 12.58
CA SER A 404 16.91 -25.87 12.06
C SER A 404 16.89 -24.62 12.95
N TYR A 405 17.04 -23.48 12.32
CA TYR A 405 17.05 -22.15 12.91
C TYR A 405 15.71 -21.87 13.58
N LEU A 406 15.71 -21.60 14.88
CA LEU A 406 14.58 -21.02 15.60
C LEU A 406 14.66 -19.49 15.47
N LEU A 407 13.79 -18.91 14.67
CA LEU A 407 13.49 -17.48 14.68
C LEU A 407 12.54 -17.18 15.84
N PHE A 408 13.01 -16.43 16.81
CA PHE A 408 12.15 -15.82 17.84
C PHE A 408 11.42 -14.61 17.25
N LYS A 409 10.14 -14.58 17.54
CA LYS A 409 9.31 -13.37 17.45
C LYS A 409 9.49 -12.52 18.67
#